data_376bb7f7577f1956f645f8e5c078d47c
#
_entry.id   376bb7f7577f1956f645f8e5c078d47c
#
_cell.length_a   1.000
_cell.length_b   1.000
_cell.length_c   1.000
_cell.angle_alpha   90.00
_cell.angle_beta   90.00
_cell.angle_gamma   90.00
#
_symmetry.space_group_name_H-M   'P 1'
#
loop_
_entity.id
_entity.type
_entity.pdbx_description
1 polymer ?
#
loop_
_entity_poly.entity_id
_entity_poly.type
_entity_poly.pdbx_seq_one_letter_code
_entity_poly.pdbx_strand_id
1 'polypeptide(L)'
;MANTPQSKKRIRRNATRQTINHSRVSRIRTFIKEVESAIESGKKADAAEALKQVQPEIARGVARGVIHKNTAARKVSRLSKRVASLS
;
A
#
# COMPACT_ATOMS: atom_id res chain seq x y z
N MET A 1 15.89 -1.79 -31.74
CA MET A 1 14.60 -2.44 -32.01
C MET A 1 14.38 -3.67 -31.17
N ALA A 2 13.17 -3.85 -30.64
CA ALA A 2 12.86 -4.88 -29.65
C ALA A 2 12.49 -6.24 -30.27
N ASN A 3 13.16 -6.62 -31.36
CA ASN A 3 12.81 -7.85 -32.09
C ASN A 3 13.69 -9.06 -31.76
N THR A 4 14.60 -8.93 -30.80
CA THR A 4 15.41 -10.07 -30.34
C THR A 4 14.64 -10.92 -29.34
N PRO A 5 14.87 -12.25 -29.25
CA PRO A 5 14.21 -13.08 -28.24
C PRO A 5 14.46 -12.60 -26.82
N GLN A 6 15.64 -12.07 -26.52
CA GLN A 6 15.97 -11.52 -25.20
C GLN A 6 15.14 -10.28 -24.87
N SER A 7 14.96 -9.38 -25.84
CA SER A 7 14.12 -8.19 -25.67
C SER A 7 12.66 -8.57 -25.43
N LYS A 8 12.14 -9.56 -26.14
CA LYS A 8 10.77 -10.05 -25.94
C LYS A 8 10.59 -10.66 -24.55
N LYS A 9 11.56 -11.43 -24.07
CA LYS A 9 11.53 -11.99 -22.70
C LYS A 9 11.54 -10.88 -21.67
N ARG A 10 12.33 -9.84 -21.85
CA ARG A 10 12.41 -8.69 -20.95
C ARG A 10 11.08 -7.95 -20.87
N ILE A 11 10.44 -7.73 -22.00
CA ILE A 11 9.13 -7.07 -22.06
C ILE A 11 8.09 -7.87 -21.29
N ARG A 12 8.04 -9.20 -21.46
CA ARG A 12 7.11 -10.07 -20.75
C ARG A 12 7.37 -10.04 -19.25
N ARG A 13 8.64 -10.07 -18.83
CA ARG A 13 9.04 -10.01 -17.43
C ARG A 13 8.61 -8.69 -16.79
N ASN A 14 8.82 -7.58 -17.49
CA ASN A 14 8.44 -6.26 -17.00
C ASN A 14 6.92 -6.13 -16.90
N ALA A 15 6.17 -6.65 -17.86
CA ALA A 15 4.72 -6.65 -17.81
C ALA A 15 4.20 -7.46 -16.61
N THR A 16 4.80 -8.63 -16.32
CA THR A 16 4.46 -9.45 -15.17
C THR A 16 4.74 -8.72 -13.87
N ARG A 17 5.90 -8.08 -13.74
CA ARG A 17 6.26 -7.28 -12.56
C ARG A 17 5.29 -6.12 -12.35
N GLN A 18 4.92 -5.43 -13.42
CA GLN A 18 3.96 -4.34 -13.35
C GLN A 18 2.62 -4.82 -12.80
N THR A 19 2.13 -5.96 -13.28
CA THR A 19 0.89 -6.54 -12.82
C THR A 19 0.95 -6.88 -11.33
N ILE A 20 2.04 -7.54 -10.89
CA ILE A 20 2.24 -7.91 -9.50
C ILE A 20 2.32 -6.66 -8.61
N ASN A 21 3.11 -5.65 -9.03
CA ASN A 21 3.27 -4.42 -8.28
C ASN A 21 1.97 -3.63 -8.20
N HIS A 22 1.21 -3.58 -9.27
CA HIS A 22 -0.11 -2.94 -9.28
C HIS A 22 -1.07 -3.61 -8.28
N SER A 23 -1.09 -4.95 -8.26
CA SER A 23 -1.90 -5.70 -7.30
C SER A 23 -1.52 -5.38 -5.85
N ARG A 24 -0.22 -5.29 -5.56
CA ARG A 24 0.27 -4.95 -4.22
C ARG A 24 -0.13 -3.54 -3.82
N VAL A 25 0.03 -2.57 -4.72
CA VAL A 25 -0.36 -1.18 -4.47
C VAL A 25 -1.87 -1.07 -4.26
N SER A 26 -2.65 -1.76 -5.09
CA SER A 26 -4.12 -1.77 -4.96
C SER A 26 -4.56 -2.34 -3.61
N ARG A 27 -3.91 -3.42 -3.15
CA ARG A 27 -4.18 -4.03 -1.85
C ARG A 27 -3.91 -3.05 -0.71
N ILE A 28 -2.77 -2.35 -0.76
CA ILE A 28 -2.41 -1.36 0.25
C ILE A 28 -3.42 -0.20 0.25
N ARG A 29 -3.80 0.28 -0.92
CA ARG A 29 -4.81 1.35 -1.05
C ARG A 29 -6.15 0.92 -0.45
N THR A 30 -6.55 -0.32 -0.65
CA THR A 30 -7.78 -0.86 -0.08
C THR A 30 -7.74 -0.85 1.44
N PHE A 31 -6.63 -1.29 2.04
CA PHE A 31 -6.45 -1.25 3.49
C PHE A 31 -6.46 0.18 4.03
N ILE A 32 -5.82 1.11 3.33
CA ILE A 32 -5.83 2.53 3.72
C ILE A 32 -7.25 3.10 3.68
N LYS A 33 -8.03 2.78 2.65
CA LYS A 33 -9.42 3.21 2.54
C LYS A 33 -10.27 2.66 3.68
N GLU A 34 -10.01 1.44 4.13
CA GLU A 34 -10.72 0.86 5.28
C GLU A 34 -10.45 1.66 6.55
N VAL A 35 -9.19 2.07 6.77
CA VAL A 35 -8.85 2.93 7.91
C VAL A 35 -9.56 4.28 7.80
N GLU A 36 -9.50 4.90 6.65
CA GLU A 36 -10.14 6.21 6.43
C GLU A 36 -11.66 6.13 6.60
N SER A 37 -12.28 5.07 6.12
CA SER A 37 -13.71 4.84 6.28
C SER A 37 -14.10 4.69 7.76
N ALA A 38 -13.30 3.95 8.53
CA ALA A 38 -13.51 3.80 9.96
C ALA A 38 -13.33 5.13 10.69
N ILE A 39 -12.37 5.95 10.28
CA ILE A 39 -12.16 7.29 10.85
C ILE A 39 -13.38 8.17 10.58
N GLU A 40 -13.88 8.17 9.36
CA GLU A 40 -15.06 8.96 8.97
C GLU A 40 -16.30 8.54 9.74
N SER A 41 -16.44 7.25 10.04
CA SER A 41 -17.57 6.76 10.85
C SER A 41 -17.44 7.09 12.33
N GLY A 42 -16.28 7.59 12.77
CA GLY A 42 -16.03 8.00 14.15
C GLY A 42 -15.80 6.85 15.12
N LYS A 43 -15.63 5.63 14.66
CA LYS A 43 -15.43 4.45 15.49
C LYS A 43 -13.94 4.23 15.76
N LYS A 44 -13.46 4.76 16.86
CA LYS A 44 -12.03 4.70 17.22
C LYS A 44 -11.49 3.28 17.31
N ALA A 45 -12.24 2.37 17.91
CA ALA A 45 -11.81 0.97 18.04
C ALA A 45 -11.64 0.30 16.68
N ASP A 46 -12.59 0.50 15.77
CA ASP A 46 -12.52 -0.05 14.41
C ASP A 46 -11.37 0.59 13.62
N ALA A 47 -11.16 1.90 13.76
CA ALA A 47 -10.07 2.60 13.11
C ALA A 47 -8.71 2.11 13.61
N ALA A 48 -8.56 1.91 14.90
CA ALA A 48 -7.32 1.38 15.49
C ALA A 48 -7.02 -0.04 15.00
N GLU A 49 -8.04 -0.89 14.91
CA GLU A 49 -7.89 -2.25 14.41
C GLU A 49 -7.49 -2.25 12.93
N ALA A 50 -8.16 -1.44 12.11
CA ALA A 50 -7.83 -1.30 10.70
C ALA A 50 -6.40 -0.77 10.51
N LEU A 51 -5.96 0.17 11.36
CA LEU A 51 -4.61 0.69 11.33
C LEU A 51 -3.58 -0.39 11.61
N LYS A 52 -3.84 -1.27 12.60
CA LYS A 52 -2.98 -2.40 12.90
C LYS A 52 -2.85 -3.35 11.71
N GLN A 53 -3.91 -3.53 10.95
CA GLN A 53 -3.91 -4.41 9.77
C GLN A 53 -3.14 -3.79 8.60
N VAL A 54 -3.20 -2.47 8.42
CA VAL A 54 -2.55 -1.80 7.30
C VAL A 54 -1.05 -1.64 7.49
N GLN A 55 -0.56 -1.51 8.72
CA GLN A 55 0.86 -1.29 9.00
C GLN A 55 1.76 -2.38 8.40
N PRO A 56 1.50 -3.69 8.62
CA PRO A 56 2.33 -4.72 8.01
C PRO A 56 2.22 -4.76 6.49
N GLU A 57 1.08 -4.43 5.93
CA GLU A 57 0.91 -4.38 4.48
C GLU A 57 1.76 -3.26 3.86
N ILE A 58 1.78 -2.09 4.49
CA ILE A 58 2.62 -0.97 4.05
C ILE A 58 4.09 -1.34 4.19
N ALA A 59 4.49 -1.96 5.30
CA ALA A 59 5.86 -2.40 5.52
C ALA A 59 6.33 -3.41 4.46
N ARG A 60 5.47 -4.34 4.07
CA ARG A 60 5.75 -5.28 2.99
C ARG A 60 5.93 -4.55 1.66
N GLY A 61 5.11 -3.53 1.39
CA GLY A 61 5.23 -2.69 0.20
C GLY A 61 6.58 -2.00 0.12
N VAL A 62 7.07 -1.48 1.25
CA VAL A 62 8.40 -0.87 1.32
C VAL A 62 9.49 -1.91 1.06
N ALA A 63 9.41 -3.06 1.73
CA ALA A 63 10.40 -4.14 1.57
C ALA A 63 10.48 -4.64 0.13
N ARG A 64 9.38 -4.62 -0.59
CA ARG A 64 9.31 -5.07 -1.99
C ARG A 64 9.55 -3.95 -3.01
N GLY A 65 9.78 -2.73 -2.53
CA GLY A 65 10.11 -1.60 -3.39
C GLY A 65 8.93 -0.99 -4.16
N VAL A 66 7.68 -1.33 -3.83
CA VAL A 66 6.51 -0.75 -4.49
C VAL A 66 6.08 0.57 -3.87
N ILE A 67 6.53 0.86 -2.66
CA ILE A 67 6.30 2.13 -1.97
C ILE A 67 7.62 2.61 -1.39
N HIS A 68 7.92 3.91 -1.55
CA HIS A 68 9.11 4.49 -0.93
C HIS A 68 8.92 4.57 0.58
N LYS A 69 10.00 4.29 1.35
CA LYS A 69 9.95 4.26 2.82
C LYS A 69 9.46 5.58 3.43
N ASN A 70 9.83 6.71 2.85
CA ASN A 70 9.41 8.02 3.35
C ASN A 70 7.93 8.27 3.12
N THR A 71 7.39 7.84 1.98
CA THR A 71 5.98 7.92 1.67
C THR A 71 5.17 7.04 2.62
N ALA A 72 5.66 5.82 2.88
CA ALA A 72 5.03 4.88 3.80
C ALA A 72 5.00 5.45 5.22
N ALA A 73 6.12 5.96 5.71
CA ALA A 73 6.22 6.54 7.05
C ALA A 73 5.26 7.72 7.23
N ARG A 74 5.17 8.58 6.22
CA ARG A 74 4.26 9.72 6.22
C ARG A 74 2.79 9.29 6.28
N LYS A 75 2.42 8.29 5.48
CA LYS A 75 1.07 7.75 5.45
C LYS A 75 0.67 7.17 6.81
N VAL A 76 1.52 6.31 7.37
CA VAL A 76 1.27 5.68 8.68
C VAL A 76 1.15 6.76 9.77
N SER A 77 2.06 7.72 9.78
CA SER A 77 2.05 8.82 10.75
C SER A 77 0.74 9.62 10.68
N ARG A 78 0.31 10.00 9.48
CA ARG A 78 -0.93 10.75 9.29
C ARG A 78 -2.16 9.97 9.72
N LEU A 79 -2.24 8.69 9.34
CA LEU A 79 -3.36 7.83 9.74
C LEU A 79 -3.39 7.64 11.25
N SER A 80 -2.23 7.40 11.85
CA SER A 80 -2.10 7.23 13.30
C SER A 80 -2.60 8.46 14.06
N LYS A 81 -2.21 9.65 13.60
CA LYS A 81 -2.67 10.91 14.21
C LYS A 81 -4.19 11.09 14.08
N ARG A 82 -4.74 10.75 12.93
CA ARG A 82 -6.19 10.85 12.72
C ARG A 82 -6.95 9.89 13.63
N VAL A 83 -6.46 8.67 13.77
CA VAL A 83 -7.05 7.68 14.68
C VAL A 83 -6.96 8.16 16.13
N ALA A 84 -5.80 8.67 16.54
CA ALA A 84 -5.59 9.18 17.88
C ALA A 84 -6.50 10.38 18.22
N SER A 85 -6.88 11.17 17.23
CA SER A 85 -7.76 12.32 17.42
C SER A 85 -9.24 11.95 17.57
N LEU A 86 -9.62 10.71 17.33
CA LEU A 86 -10.97 10.24 17.56
C LEU A 86 -11.21 10.09 19.06
N SER A 87 -12.35 10.52 19.51
CA SER A 87 -12.71 10.46 20.94
C SER A 87 -13.72 9.37 21.23
#